data_53c554b2b9b9059ad1489570202fb910
#
_entry.id   53c554b2b9b9059ad1489570202fb910
#
_cell.length_a   1.000
_cell.length_b   1.000
_cell.length_c   1.000
_cell.angle_alpha   90.00
_cell.angle_beta   90.00
_cell.angle_gamma   90.00
#
_symmetry.space_group_name_H-M   'P 1'
#
loop_
_entity.id
_entity.type
_entity.pdbx_description
1 polymer ?
#
loop_
_entity_poly.entity_id
_entity_poly.type
_entity_poly.pdbx_seq_one_letter_code
_entity_poly.pdbx_strand_id
1 'polypeptide(L)'
;MAFGDVFLERKMLLERCFPAAKLFEMGRDLNIKFFLEQVSKWKTDADKAAYELASNINDQALEKIFNQYKPRNWVTFKGQKYTYEDGKLNFLNSWKLIQANIRRLSEKFGRNCITILQFLMEMGVECNLEEIKSFLKDKHVKTDPTPIIHDLEQVGIIVPFYRDGSYIEWKIPEEIIPLIRSKIPGRSIVIKKEPFSEVSKPELPKSVDYAQLENEHLTKMDQELNDYLSDLLQNRLEKTIEFGKKVTSSFLISYITDLFGPILYVDSFLAIIQQYGMSNVEIVHSKGKTGMRTGFNLALFGEPGTGKSFATRDMILGKLDANIPPHGIPGRNRYAGGMSPARFIRIGQAYTDRVFNFIVPEFNDWFKYKGMVEPLKLAMERGEVKYELHRETIGPYRFNSFFSVNYNTEVYGRGYEVTVKDPNFQAIEDRMLCRLHRLTKSRYTEVAQSQMKIALGETKIGIESRRIRDHLTLVYAIETGFPIVAKLFPIKPVMLTPKIYQKLEEARSAILNRISGESLRFSARLEDRAIRLACAMSLVKYFQSEGDNILLDDEEILYAIRMYIEEASVRSLEEFDANDVLRDLSIL
;
A
#
# COMPACT_ATOMS: atom_id res chain seq x y z
N MET A 1 -10.41 19.97 13.55
CA MET A 1 -10.08 18.65 14.11
C MET A 1 -11.38 17.97 14.49
N ALA A 2 -11.67 16.83 13.89
CA ALA A 2 -12.89 16.08 14.20
C ALA A 2 -12.76 15.44 15.58
N PHE A 3 -13.83 15.45 16.36
CA PHE A 3 -13.92 14.89 17.73
C PHE A 3 -13.46 13.41 17.83
N GLY A 4 -13.42 12.68 16.72
CA GLY A 4 -13.00 11.27 16.66
C GLY A 4 -11.50 11.04 16.87
N ASP A 5 -10.66 11.96 16.42
CA ASP A 5 -9.19 11.75 16.45
C ASP A 5 -8.62 11.87 17.86
N VAL A 6 -9.08 12.86 18.64
CA VAL A 6 -8.61 13.08 20.02
C VAL A 6 -9.04 11.95 20.95
N PHE A 7 -10.22 11.37 20.73
CA PHE A 7 -10.69 10.20 21.45
C PHE A 7 -9.81 8.98 21.21
N LEU A 8 -9.52 8.69 19.94
CA LEU A 8 -8.68 7.54 19.57
C LEU A 8 -7.27 7.67 20.15
N GLU A 9 -6.73 8.89 20.18
CA GLU A 9 -5.45 9.21 20.79
C GLU A 9 -5.41 8.89 22.28
N ARG A 10 -6.40 9.34 23.02
CA ARG A 10 -6.51 9.06 24.47
C ARG A 10 -6.63 7.56 24.73
N LYS A 11 -7.49 6.86 23.98
CA LYS A 11 -7.64 5.41 24.10
C LYS A 11 -6.32 4.69 23.92
N MET A 12 -5.60 4.98 22.85
CA MET A 12 -4.32 4.33 22.52
C MET A 12 -3.23 4.64 23.56
N LEU A 13 -3.17 5.87 24.08
CA LEU A 13 -2.24 6.21 25.17
C LEU A 13 -2.55 5.41 26.44
N LEU A 14 -3.80 5.34 26.85
CA LEU A 14 -4.23 4.61 28.03
C LEU A 14 -3.93 3.11 27.90
N GLU A 15 -4.30 2.49 26.78
CA GLU A 15 -4.09 1.07 26.53
C GLU A 15 -2.60 0.68 26.55
N ARG A 16 -1.75 1.53 25.97
CA ARG A 16 -0.31 1.26 25.90
C ARG A 16 0.45 1.56 27.18
N CYS A 17 0.00 2.54 27.95
CA CYS A 17 0.69 2.96 29.17
C CYS A 17 0.33 2.14 30.41
N PHE A 18 -0.85 1.54 30.44
CA PHE A 18 -1.37 0.90 31.66
C PHE A 18 -1.95 -0.49 31.36
N PRO A 19 -1.73 -1.47 32.27
CA PRO A 19 -2.41 -2.76 32.18
C PRO A 19 -3.91 -2.61 32.51
N ALA A 20 -4.74 -3.53 32.04
CA ALA A 20 -6.19 -3.52 32.20
C ALA A 20 -6.65 -3.30 33.66
N ALA A 21 -6.00 -3.98 34.61
CA ALA A 21 -6.32 -3.83 36.04
C ALA A 21 -6.12 -2.39 36.54
N LYS A 22 -5.12 -1.68 36.00
CA LYS A 22 -4.83 -0.30 36.37
C LYS A 22 -5.82 0.68 35.74
N LEU A 23 -6.19 0.45 34.49
CA LEU A 23 -7.25 1.23 33.82
C LEU A 23 -8.58 1.08 34.56
N PHE A 24 -8.85 -0.09 35.10
CA PHE A 24 -10.06 -0.35 35.88
C PHE A 24 -10.06 0.42 37.22
N GLU A 25 -8.92 0.44 37.91
CA GLU A 25 -8.71 1.25 39.13
C GLU A 25 -8.94 2.74 38.85
N MET A 26 -8.34 3.27 37.80
CA MET A 26 -8.49 4.67 37.37
C MET A 26 -9.95 5.03 37.07
N GLY A 27 -10.67 4.14 36.37
CA GLY A 27 -12.08 4.37 36.05
C GLY A 27 -12.97 4.43 37.30
N ARG A 28 -12.64 3.65 38.34
CA ARG A 28 -13.32 3.70 39.64
C ARG A 28 -12.97 4.96 40.41
N ASP A 29 -11.71 5.34 40.45
CA ASP A 29 -11.26 6.56 41.14
C ASP A 29 -11.87 7.83 40.54
N LEU A 30 -12.15 7.79 39.23
CA LEU A 30 -12.86 8.87 38.52
C LEU A 30 -14.38 8.75 38.60
N ASN A 31 -14.94 7.80 39.36
CA ASN A 31 -16.37 7.53 39.48
C ASN A 31 -17.11 7.34 38.14
N ILE A 32 -16.45 6.74 37.16
CA ILE A 32 -17.04 6.44 35.85
C ILE A 32 -18.01 5.25 36.02
N LYS A 33 -19.28 5.47 35.69
CA LYS A 33 -20.38 4.52 35.92
C LYS A 33 -20.10 3.12 35.43
N PHE A 34 -19.53 2.95 34.22
CA PHE A 34 -19.16 1.67 33.66
C PHE A 34 -18.27 0.85 34.58
N PHE A 35 -17.23 1.47 35.18
CA PHE A 35 -16.29 0.76 36.06
C PHE A 35 -16.84 0.49 37.47
N LEU A 36 -17.86 1.22 37.88
CA LEU A 36 -18.54 1.00 39.16
C LEU A 36 -19.54 -0.17 39.08
N GLU A 37 -20.17 -0.37 37.94
CA GLU A 37 -21.17 -1.41 37.71
C GLU A 37 -20.56 -2.78 37.36
N GLN A 38 -19.33 -2.81 36.84
CA GLN A 38 -18.66 -4.01 36.34
C GLN A 38 -17.65 -4.57 37.37
N VAL A 39 -18.02 -5.57 38.15
CA VAL A 39 -17.19 -6.02 39.29
C VAL A 39 -16.10 -7.05 38.96
N SER A 40 -16.13 -7.80 37.85
CA SER A 40 -15.12 -8.84 37.63
C SER A 40 -14.75 -9.21 36.20
N LYS A 41 -15.65 -9.09 35.24
CA LYS A 41 -15.46 -9.66 33.89
C LYS A 41 -14.42 -8.96 33.00
N TRP A 42 -14.13 -7.68 33.24
CA TRP A 42 -13.35 -6.82 32.35
C TRP A 42 -11.93 -6.49 32.81
N LYS A 43 -11.49 -7.07 33.91
CA LYS A 43 -10.14 -6.80 34.46
C LYS A 43 -8.98 -7.25 33.54
N THR A 44 -9.26 -8.06 32.54
CA THR A 44 -8.28 -8.59 31.59
C THR A 44 -8.33 -7.93 30.21
N ASP A 45 -9.37 -7.16 29.91
CA ASP A 45 -9.56 -6.52 28.61
C ASP A 45 -9.10 -5.04 28.66
N ALA A 46 -7.83 -4.82 28.30
CA ALA A 46 -7.23 -3.48 28.32
C ALA A 46 -7.83 -2.58 27.22
N ASP A 47 -8.18 -3.10 26.05
CA ASP A 47 -8.75 -2.33 24.95
C ASP A 47 -10.09 -1.72 25.34
N LYS A 48 -10.97 -2.52 25.91
CA LYS A 48 -12.28 -2.07 26.33
C LYS A 48 -12.22 -1.11 27.52
N ALA A 49 -11.37 -1.38 28.50
CA ALA A 49 -11.15 -0.49 29.62
C ALA A 49 -10.59 0.87 29.17
N ALA A 50 -9.64 0.88 28.24
CA ALA A 50 -9.10 2.10 27.65
C ALA A 50 -10.16 2.86 26.85
N TYR A 51 -11.01 2.15 26.09
CA TYR A 51 -12.12 2.74 25.34
C TYR A 51 -13.10 3.47 26.28
N GLU A 52 -13.58 2.78 27.31
CA GLU A 52 -14.55 3.36 28.25
C GLU A 52 -13.94 4.52 29.07
N LEU A 53 -12.68 4.41 29.47
CA LEU A 53 -12.00 5.49 30.15
C LEU A 53 -11.82 6.72 29.25
N ALA A 54 -11.32 6.52 28.01
CA ALA A 54 -11.12 7.60 27.04
C ALA A 54 -12.41 8.32 26.65
N SER A 55 -13.54 7.58 26.63
CA SER A 55 -14.87 8.15 26.32
C SER A 55 -15.38 9.11 27.39
N ASN A 56 -14.91 8.95 28.63
CA ASN A 56 -15.40 9.66 29.79
C ASN A 56 -14.45 10.72 30.38
N ILE A 57 -13.26 10.89 29.76
CA ILE A 57 -12.25 11.85 30.21
C ILE A 57 -11.92 12.87 29.12
N ASN A 58 -11.46 14.04 29.54
CA ASN A 58 -10.87 15.06 28.69
C ASN A 58 -9.34 15.09 28.85
N ASP A 59 -8.65 15.95 28.09
CA ASP A 59 -7.18 16.03 28.12
C ASP A 59 -6.63 16.43 29.49
N GLN A 60 -7.35 17.29 30.24
CA GLN A 60 -6.96 17.65 31.60
C GLN A 60 -7.07 16.46 32.58
N ALA A 61 -8.09 15.62 32.41
CA ALA A 61 -8.25 14.42 33.21
C ALA A 61 -7.19 13.37 32.82
N LEU A 62 -6.85 13.24 31.54
CA LEU A 62 -5.76 12.41 31.08
C LEU A 62 -4.42 12.83 31.70
N GLU A 63 -4.12 14.13 31.72
CA GLU A 63 -2.91 14.66 32.36
C GLU A 63 -2.87 14.35 33.86
N LYS A 64 -3.99 14.47 34.55
CA LYS A 64 -4.09 14.09 35.98
C LYS A 64 -3.84 12.59 36.18
N ILE A 65 -4.37 11.73 35.32
CA ILE A 65 -4.13 10.29 35.35
C ILE A 65 -2.63 10.00 35.24
N PHE A 66 -1.96 10.59 34.26
CA PHE A 66 -0.52 10.39 34.06
C PHE A 66 0.30 10.89 35.25
N ASN A 67 -0.09 12.00 35.86
CA ASN A 67 0.54 12.55 37.05
C ASN A 67 0.35 11.63 38.28
N GLN A 68 -0.82 11.06 38.46
CA GLN A 68 -1.16 10.24 39.62
C GLN A 68 -0.60 8.80 39.53
N TYR A 69 -0.70 8.18 38.36
CA TYR A 69 -0.42 6.75 38.20
C TYR A 69 0.95 6.44 37.56
N LYS A 70 1.72 7.46 37.19
CA LYS A 70 3.10 7.36 36.68
C LYS A 70 3.27 6.23 35.67
N PRO A 71 2.96 6.45 34.38
CA PRO A 71 3.11 5.44 33.33
C PRO A 71 4.55 5.01 33.18
N ARG A 72 4.77 3.92 32.46
CA ARG A 72 6.11 3.46 32.10
C ARG A 72 6.88 4.56 31.36
N ASN A 73 8.21 4.50 31.42
CA ASN A 73 9.14 5.57 31.06
C ASN A 73 8.89 6.24 29.70
N TRP A 74 8.25 5.57 28.74
CA TRP A 74 7.86 6.17 27.48
C TRP A 74 6.89 5.28 26.67
N VAL A 75 6.17 5.90 25.74
CA VAL A 75 5.28 5.25 24.78
C VAL A 75 5.51 5.81 23.40
N THR A 76 5.28 5.01 22.38
CA THR A 76 5.25 5.46 20.99
C THR A 76 3.80 5.62 20.57
N PHE A 77 3.48 6.79 20.05
CA PHE A 77 2.16 7.11 19.56
C PHE A 77 2.27 7.86 18.22
N LYS A 78 1.58 7.41 17.17
CA LYS A 78 1.69 7.97 15.81
C LYS A 78 3.14 8.21 15.34
N GLY A 79 4.04 7.26 15.62
CA GLY A 79 5.46 7.38 15.28
C GLY A 79 6.26 8.36 16.15
N GLN A 80 5.62 9.05 17.07
CA GLN A 80 6.25 9.96 18.02
C GLN A 80 6.41 9.28 19.37
N LYS A 81 7.49 9.60 20.07
CA LYS A 81 7.80 9.03 21.39
C LYS A 81 7.55 10.05 22.47
N TYR A 82 6.87 9.61 23.52
CA TYR A 82 6.54 10.41 24.67
C TYR A 82 7.16 9.79 25.92
N THR A 83 7.60 10.63 26.84
CA THR A 83 8.05 10.24 28.17
C THR A 83 7.23 10.95 29.22
N TYR A 84 7.27 10.39 30.41
CA TYR A 84 6.73 11.01 31.58
C TYR A 84 7.88 11.52 32.46
N GLU A 85 8.11 12.83 32.42
CA GLU A 85 9.12 13.53 33.22
C GLU A 85 8.44 14.64 34.04
N ASP A 86 8.82 14.76 35.31
CA ASP A 86 8.32 15.79 36.23
C ASP A 86 6.80 15.97 36.28
N GLY A 87 6.07 14.85 36.11
CA GLY A 87 4.62 14.89 36.15
C GLY A 87 3.95 15.34 34.87
N LYS A 88 4.65 15.47 33.75
CA LYS A 88 4.12 15.87 32.45
C LYS A 88 4.46 14.85 31.37
N LEU A 89 3.51 14.65 30.45
CA LEU A 89 3.75 13.87 29.25
C LEU A 89 4.52 14.74 28.25
N ASN A 90 5.82 14.50 28.12
CA ASN A 90 6.69 15.25 27.22
C ASN A 90 7.02 14.46 25.96
N PHE A 91 7.14 15.19 24.86
CA PHE A 91 7.69 14.64 23.62
C PHE A 91 9.16 14.24 23.85
N LEU A 92 9.48 12.97 23.63
CA LEU A 92 10.84 12.49 23.82
C LEU A 92 11.81 13.11 22.83
N ASN A 93 12.82 13.76 23.36
CA ASN A 93 14.09 13.91 22.67
C ASN A 93 14.74 12.51 22.68
N SER A 94 14.24 11.67 21.79
CA SER A 94 14.36 10.20 21.83
C SER A 94 15.80 9.68 21.88
N TRP A 95 16.75 10.46 21.34
CA TRP A 95 18.16 10.09 21.24
C TRP A 95 18.83 9.93 22.59
N LYS A 96 18.65 10.86 23.49
CA LYS A 96 19.32 10.86 24.80
C LYS A 96 18.79 9.75 25.71
N LEU A 97 17.49 9.53 25.72
CA LEU A 97 16.89 8.53 26.58
C LEU A 97 17.18 7.10 26.10
N ILE A 98 17.12 6.85 24.78
CA ILE A 98 17.51 5.56 24.22
C ILE A 98 18.97 5.24 24.52
N GLN A 99 19.87 6.19 24.35
CA GLN A 99 21.28 6.02 24.69
C GLN A 99 21.49 5.72 26.19
N ALA A 100 20.78 6.42 27.06
CA ALA A 100 20.83 6.18 28.50
C ALA A 100 20.29 4.79 28.87
N ASN A 101 19.20 4.35 28.24
CA ASN A 101 18.61 3.03 28.44
C ASN A 101 19.52 1.92 27.92
N ILE A 102 20.11 2.06 26.74
CA ILE A 102 21.10 1.08 26.23
C ILE A 102 22.27 0.95 27.20
N ARG A 103 22.79 2.07 27.70
CA ARG A 103 23.89 2.07 28.66
C ARG A 103 23.49 1.35 29.96
N ARG A 104 22.35 1.71 30.55
CA ARG A 104 21.82 1.10 31.78
C ARG A 104 21.61 -0.43 31.64
N LEU A 105 21.03 -0.87 30.51
CA LEU A 105 20.81 -2.30 30.27
C LEU A 105 22.12 -3.05 30.00
N SER A 106 23.09 -2.39 29.34
CA SER A 106 24.42 -2.95 29.16
C SER A 106 25.18 -3.06 30.47
N GLU A 107 25.00 -2.13 31.39
CA GLU A 107 25.54 -2.21 32.75
C GLU A 107 24.88 -3.34 33.57
N LYS A 108 23.55 -3.52 33.42
CA LYS A 108 22.78 -4.56 34.13
C LYS A 108 23.05 -5.98 33.62
N PHE A 109 23.11 -6.19 32.32
CA PHE A 109 23.17 -7.51 31.67
C PHE A 109 24.52 -7.80 30.97
N GLY A 110 25.45 -6.86 31.02
CA GLY A 110 26.76 -7.00 30.42
C GLY A 110 26.74 -7.17 28.90
N ARG A 111 27.67 -7.98 28.40
CA ARG A 111 27.81 -8.25 26.95
C ARG A 111 26.60 -8.95 26.35
N ASN A 112 25.80 -9.65 27.14
CA ASN A 112 24.66 -10.43 26.65
C ASN A 112 23.57 -9.53 26.03
N CYS A 113 23.31 -8.36 26.62
CA CYS A 113 22.39 -7.37 26.06
C CYS A 113 22.87 -6.88 24.69
N ILE A 114 24.17 -6.57 24.57
CA ILE A 114 24.78 -6.13 23.32
C ILE A 114 24.72 -7.23 22.25
N THR A 115 24.98 -8.47 22.63
CA THR A 115 24.93 -9.63 21.74
C THR A 115 23.53 -9.84 21.17
N ILE A 116 22.48 -9.71 21.99
CA ILE A 116 21.09 -9.82 21.55
C ILE A 116 20.73 -8.66 20.61
N LEU A 117 21.12 -7.43 20.92
CA LEU A 117 20.87 -6.28 20.05
C LEU A 117 21.60 -6.39 18.71
N GLN A 118 22.84 -6.90 18.72
CA GLN A 118 23.56 -7.17 17.47
C GLN A 118 22.85 -8.21 16.62
N PHE A 119 22.39 -9.31 17.22
CA PHE A 119 21.64 -10.33 16.52
C PHE A 119 20.38 -9.78 15.88
N LEU A 120 19.54 -9.04 16.64
CA LEU A 120 18.32 -8.44 16.12
C LEU A 120 18.58 -7.42 15.00
N MET A 121 19.71 -6.71 15.05
CA MET A 121 20.10 -5.81 13.96
C MET A 121 20.64 -6.52 12.72
N GLU A 122 21.36 -7.64 12.91
CA GLU A 122 21.94 -8.44 11.82
C GLU A 122 20.84 -9.22 11.08
N MET A 123 19.84 -9.72 11.80
CA MET A 123 18.69 -10.40 11.20
C MET A 123 17.88 -9.44 10.33
N GLY A 124 17.70 -8.18 10.76
CA GLY A 124 16.96 -7.16 10.02
C GLY A 124 15.48 -7.48 9.81
N VAL A 125 14.98 -8.51 10.49
CA VAL A 125 13.61 -9.01 10.46
C VAL A 125 13.14 -9.29 11.88
N GLU A 126 11.87 -9.60 12.03
CA GLU A 126 11.26 -9.99 13.30
C GLU A 126 11.86 -11.30 13.79
N CYS A 127 12.13 -11.40 15.10
CA CYS A 127 12.67 -12.60 15.75
C CYS A 127 11.86 -12.97 16.97
N ASN A 128 11.61 -14.26 17.14
CA ASN A 128 10.95 -14.81 18.33
C ASN A 128 11.98 -15.26 19.40
N LEU A 129 11.47 -15.64 20.58
CA LEU A 129 12.30 -16.02 21.71
C LEU A 129 13.18 -17.25 21.42
N GLU A 130 12.67 -18.23 20.67
CA GLU A 130 13.40 -19.46 20.37
C GLU A 130 14.55 -19.23 19.39
N GLU A 131 14.38 -18.32 18.42
CA GLU A 131 15.45 -17.91 17.52
C GLU A 131 16.58 -17.20 18.28
N ILE A 132 16.21 -16.32 19.21
CA ILE A 132 17.19 -15.62 20.07
C ILE A 132 17.92 -16.63 20.98
N LYS A 133 17.22 -17.60 21.57
CA LYS A 133 17.84 -18.68 22.37
C LYS A 133 18.77 -19.55 21.54
N SER A 134 18.37 -19.92 20.32
CA SER A 134 19.19 -20.71 19.41
C SER A 134 20.47 -19.98 19.06
N PHE A 135 20.38 -18.71 18.70
CA PHE A 135 21.56 -17.87 18.42
C PHE A 135 22.51 -17.77 19.62
N LEU A 136 21.98 -17.54 20.82
CA LEU A 136 22.82 -17.45 22.03
C LEU A 136 23.50 -18.79 22.34
N LYS A 137 22.82 -19.91 22.10
CA LYS A 137 23.40 -21.26 22.24
C LYS A 137 24.55 -21.48 21.27
N ASP A 138 24.41 -21.06 20.01
CA ASP A 138 25.46 -21.14 18.99
C ASP A 138 26.68 -20.28 19.35
N LYS A 139 26.47 -19.19 20.07
CA LYS A 139 27.53 -18.33 20.61
C LYS A 139 28.07 -18.78 21.97
N HIS A 140 27.66 -19.97 22.44
CA HIS A 140 28.03 -20.53 23.76
C HIS A 140 27.65 -19.62 24.96
N VAL A 141 26.62 -18.79 24.80
CA VAL A 141 26.10 -17.92 25.87
C VAL A 141 25.04 -18.69 26.67
N LYS A 142 25.32 -18.96 27.95
CA LYS A 142 24.44 -19.71 28.86
C LYS A 142 23.43 -18.82 29.62
N THR A 143 23.00 -17.72 29.05
CA THR A 143 22.09 -16.78 29.72
C THR A 143 20.69 -16.93 29.16
N ASP A 144 19.69 -16.97 30.03
CA ASP A 144 18.28 -16.86 29.59
C ASP A 144 18.03 -15.47 29.02
N PRO A 145 17.62 -15.33 27.75
CA PRO A 145 17.36 -14.04 27.13
C PRO A 145 16.08 -13.36 27.62
N THR A 146 15.17 -14.10 28.23
CA THR A 146 13.83 -13.61 28.60
C THR A 146 13.84 -12.33 29.42
N PRO A 147 14.65 -12.17 30.51
CA PRO A 147 14.70 -10.94 31.27
C PRO A 147 15.28 -9.76 30.46
N ILE A 148 16.23 -10.04 29.57
CA ILE A 148 16.87 -9.01 28.74
C ILE A 148 15.88 -8.49 27.71
N ILE A 149 15.15 -9.39 27.03
CA ILE A 149 14.13 -9.05 26.04
C ILE A 149 13.00 -8.26 26.68
N HIS A 150 12.53 -8.70 27.84
CA HIS A 150 11.51 -8.00 28.60
C HIS A 150 11.93 -6.56 28.96
N ASP A 151 13.15 -6.36 29.43
CA ASP A 151 13.65 -5.03 29.77
C ASP A 151 13.91 -4.17 28.51
N LEU A 152 14.36 -4.78 27.41
CA LEU A 152 14.51 -4.09 26.12
C LEU A 152 13.15 -3.64 25.55
N GLU A 153 12.12 -4.47 25.66
CA GLU A 153 10.75 -4.14 25.27
C GLU A 153 10.19 -3.04 26.18
N GLN A 154 10.41 -3.11 27.47
CA GLN A 154 9.90 -2.12 28.43
C GLN A 154 10.45 -0.71 28.18
N VAL A 155 11.71 -0.60 27.77
CA VAL A 155 12.32 0.68 27.43
C VAL A 155 12.16 1.04 25.93
N GLY A 156 11.52 0.15 25.15
CA GLY A 156 11.16 0.32 23.74
C GLY A 156 12.35 0.35 22.79
N ILE A 157 13.44 -0.27 23.14
CA ILE A 157 14.57 -0.51 22.22
C ILE A 157 14.16 -1.60 21.22
N ILE A 158 13.36 -2.58 21.66
CA ILE A 158 12.66 -3.50 20.79
C ILE A 158 11.15 -3.33 20.98
N VAL A 159 10.39 -3.61 19.93
CA VAL A 159 8.93 -3.56 19.98
C VAL A 159 8.35 -4.88 19.53
N PRO A 160 7.24 -5.33 20.12
CA PRO A 160 6.54 -6.49 19.60
C PRO A 160 5.97 -6.14 18.23
N PHE A 161 6.38 -6.88 17.23
CA PHE A 161 5.85 -6.78 15.87
C PHE A 161 4.58 -7.62 15.72
N TYR A 162 4.60 -8.82 16.28
CA TYR A 162 3.49 -9.74 16.33
C TYR A 162 3.35 -10.33 17.72
N ARG A 163 2.11 -10.48 18.21
CA ARG A 163 1.80 -11.10 19.50
C ARG A 163 0.53 -11.93 19.38
N ASP A 164 0.66 -13.23 19.69
CA ASP A 164 -0.45 -14.16 19.79
C ASP A 164 -0.27 -15.06 21.04
N GLY A 165 -1.04 -14.78 22.07
CA GLY A 165 -0.90 -15.45 23.35
C GLY A 165 0.51 -15.31 23.95
N SER A 166 1.22 -16.42 24.10
CA SER A 166 2.60 -16.48 24.58
C SER A 166 3.65 -16.34 23.48
N TYR A 167 3.24 -16.39 22.20
CA TYR A 167 4.14 -16.21 21.06
C TYR A 167 4.29 -14.74 20.75
N ILE A 168 5.52 -14.26 20.74
CA ILE A 168 5.85 -12.86 20.48
C ILE A 168 7.06 -12.82 19.54
N GLU A 169 6.95 -12.03 18.48
CA GLU A 169 8.06 -11.64 17.62
C GLU A 169 8.41 -10.19 17.91
N TRP A 170 9.71 -9.91 18.07
CA TRP A 170 10.22 -8.57 18.33
C TRP A 170 11.06 -8.08 17.17
N LYS A 171 11.05 -6.76 16.95
CA LYS A 171 11.96 -6.07 16.06
C LYS A 171 12.53 -4.81 16.70
N ILE A 172 13.65 -4.34 16.17
CA ILE A 172 14.18 -3.02 16.50
C ILE A 172 13.53 -2.01 15.56
N PRO A 173 12.90 -0.93 16.07
CA PRO A 173 12.42 0.15 15.21
C PRO A 173 13.55 0.75 14.37
N GLU A 174 13.30 0.97 13.08
CA GLU A 174 14.34 1.40 12.12
C GLU A 174 15.02 2.70 12.54
N GLU A 175 14.27 3.62 13.12
CA GLU A 175 14.78 4.90 13.61
C GLU A 175 15.77 4.77 14.77
N ILE A 176 15.81 3.63 15.48
CA ILE A 176 16.72 3.37 16.60
C ILE A 176 18.01 2.66 16.15
N ILE A 177 17.97 1.97 15.00
CA ILE A 177 19.13 1.20 14.48
C ILE A 177 20.40 2.06 14.37
N PRO A 178 20.39 3.29 13.82
CA PRO A 178 21.59 4.12 13.74
C PRO A 178 22.18 4.44 15.11
N LEU A 179 21.33 4.57 16.14
CA LEU A 179 21.73 4.85 17.52
C LEU A 179 22.44 3.69 18.16
N ILE A 180 21.90 2.50 17.98
CA ILE A 180 22.49 1.26 18.50
C ILE A 180 23.85 1.05 17.82
N ARG A 181 23.93 1.21 16.49
CA ARG A 181 25.18 1.10 15.72
C ARG A 181 26.28 2.07 16.19
N SER A 182 25.92 3.28 16.60
CA SER A 182 26.91 4.27 17.06
C SER A 182 27.56 3.91 18.41
N LYS A 183 26.97 3.01 19.18
CA LYS A 183 27.41 2.63 20.54
C LYS A 183 27.95 1.21 20.66
N ILE A 184 27.68 0.37 19.67
CA ILE A 184 28.20 -0.99 19.61
C ILE A 184 29.33 -1.01 18.59
N PRO A 185 30.60 -1.23 19.00
CA PRO A 185 31.70 -1.33 18.05
C PRO A 185 31.49 -2.55 17.16
N GLY A 186 30.99 -2.33 15.94
CA GLY A 186 30.74 -3.38 14.95
C GLY A 186 31.99 -3.64 14.11
N ARG A 187 32.52 -4.85 14.13
CA ARG A 187 33.24 -5.40 12.99
C ARG A 187 32.18 -5.84 11.98
N SER A 188 32.30 -5.36 10.74
CA SER A 188 31.56 -5.91 9.60
C SER A 188 31.92 -7.38 9.44
N ILE A 189 31.08 -8.27 9.91
CA ILE A 189 31.22 -9.70 9.66
C ILE A 189 30.45 -9.98 8.37
N VAL A 190 31.20 -10.20 7.31
CA VAL A 190 30.69 -10.80 6.07
C VAL A 190 30.39 -12.26 6.41
N ILE A 191 29.12 -12.59 6.61
CA ILE A 191 28.70 -13.98 6.81
C ILE A 191 28.79 -14.69 5.48
N LYS A 192 29.85 -15.52 5.31
CA LYS A 192 29.85 -16.56 4.28
C LYS A 192 28.77 -17.56 4.68
N LYS A 193 27.75 -17.71 3.83
CA LYS A 193 26.74 -18.77 3.94
C LYS A 193 27.43 -20.12 3.72
N GLU A 194 27.69 -20.86 4.77
CA GLU A 194 27.87 -22.31 4.69
C GLU A 194 26.51 -23.01 4.77
N PRO A 195 26.29 -24.09 4.03
CA PRO A 195 25.03 -24.80 4.01
C PRO A 195 24.79 -25.48 5.38
N PHE A 196 23.67 -25.21 5.99
CA PHE A 196 23.24 -25.86 7.22
C PHE A 196 23.07 -27.38 6.99
N SER A 197 23.80 -28.20 7.74
CA SER A 197 23.57 -29.63 7.85
C SER A 197 22.21 -29.88 8.56
N GLU A 198 21.46 -30.84 8.02
CA GLU A 198 20.18 -31.26 8.55
C GLU A 198 20.29 -31.72 10.03
N VAL A 199 19.87 -30.88 10.94
CA VAL A 199 19.54 -31.28 12.31
C VAL A 199 18.04 -31.52 12.35
N SER A 200 17.63 -32.69 12.84
CA SER A 200 16.25 -33.09 13.02
C SER A 200 15.44 -31.98 13.69
N LYS A 201 14.43 -31.47 12.96
CA LYS A 201 13.54 -30.41 13.40
C LYS A 201 12.74 -30.88 14.63
N PRO A 202 12.72 -30.10 15.74
CA PRO A 202 11.65 -30.26 16.72
C PRO A 202 10.31 -29.98 16.01
N GLU A 203 9.27 -30.72 16.37
CA GLU A 203 7.92 -30.49 15.85
C GLU A 203 7.56 -29.02 16.13
N LEU A 204 7.38 -28.26 15.05
CA LEU A 204 6.88 -26.89 15.11
C LEU A 204 5.53 -26.90 15.84
N PRO A 205 5.28 -25.96 16.77
CA PRO A 205 3.95 -25.74 17.28
C PRO A 205 3.02 -25.55 16.07
N LYS A 206 1.81 -26.10 16.16
CA LYS A 206 0.81 -26.13 15.08
C LYS A 206 0.86 -24.83 14.31
N SER A 207 1.30 -24.92 13.07
CA SER A 207 1.50 -23.78 12.18
C SER A 207 0.32 -22.82 12.33
N VAL A 208 0.61 -21.56 12.63
CA VAL A 208 -0.36 -20.48 12.43
C VAL A 208 -0.91 -20.70 11.02
N ASP A 209 -2.20 -20.95 10.91
CA ASP A 209 -2.81 -21.17 9.61
C ASP A 209 -2.87 -19.82 8.89
N TYR A 210 -1.78 -19.52 8.18
CA TYR A 210 -1.68 -18.29 7.37
C TYR A 210 -2.83 -18.17 6.38
N ALA A 211 -3.43 -19.27 5.96
CA ALA A 211 -4.63 -19.28 5.14
C ALA A 211 -5.84 -18.77 5.92
N GLN A 212 -5.97 -19.11 7.18
CA GLN A 212 -7.04 -18.61 8.03
C GLN A 212 -6.90 -17.11 8.27
N LEU A 213 -5.72 -16.63 8.64
CA LEU A 213 -5.46 -15.19 8.82
C LEU A 213 -5.70 -14.39 7.55
N GLU A 214 -5.31 -14.94 6.41
CA GLU A 214 -5.54 -14.30 5.12
C GLU A 214 -7.03 -14.26 4.78
N ASN A 215 -7.76 -15.34 5.05
CA ASN A 215 -9.21 -15.39 4.86
C ASN A 215 -9.96 -14.42 5.77
N GLU A 216 -9.54 -14.27 7.03
CA GLU A 216 -10.10 -13.26 7.95
C GLU A 216 -9.85 -11.84 7.43
N HIS A 217 -8.65 -11.57 6.92
CA HIS A 217 -8.34 -10.28 6.30
C HIS A 217 -9.22 -10.01 5.07
N LEU A 218 -9.36 -11.00 4.18
CA LEU A 218 -10.21 -10.90 3.01
C LEU A 218 -11.69 -10.70 3.38
N THR A 219 -12.16 -11.38 4.41
CA THR A 219 -13.54 -11.22 4.92
C THR A 219 -13.77 -9.78 5.40
N LYS A 220 -12.82 -9.18 6.10
CA LYS A 220 -12.91 -7.76 6.51
C LYS A 220 -12.95 -6.81 5.31
N MET A 221 -12.13 -7.07 4.30
CA MET A 221 -12.13 -6.27 3.07
C MET A 221 -13.45 -6.41 2.30
N ASP A 222 -14.01 -7.61 2.23
CA ASP A 222 -15.33 -7.84 1.61
C ASP A 222 -16.44 -7.15 2.41
N GLN A 223 -16.35 -7.15 3.75
CA GLN A 223 -17.29 -6.44 4.62
C GLN A 223 -17.22 -4.92 4.40
N GLU A 224 -16.02 -4.34 4.31
CA GLU A 224 -15.84 -2.91 4.03
C GLU A 224 -16.55 -2.49 2.74
N LEU A 225 -16.44 -3.28 1.66
CA LEU A 225 -17.16 -3.01 0.42
C LEU A 225 -18.66 -3.13 0.58
N ASN A 226 -19.15 -4.20 1.26
CA ASN A 226 -20.56 -4.42 1.49
C ASN A 226 -21.20 -3.29 2.28
N ASP A 227 -20.55 -2.85 3.37
CA ASP A 227 -21.04 -1.76 4.22
C ASP A 227 -21.09 -0.44 3.44
N TYR A 228 -20.04 -0.17 2.66
CA TYR A 228 -19.99 1.03 1.82
C TYR A 228 -21.09 1.04 0.77
N LEU A 229 -21.30 -0.07 0.07
CA LEU A 229 -22.34 -0.19 -0.95
C LEU A 229 -23.75 -0.10 -0.32
N SER A 230 -23.95 -0.70 0.83
CA SER A 230 -25.22 -0.63 1.54
C SER A 230 -25.58 0.81 1.91
N ASP A 231 -24.65 1.55 2.46
CA ASP A 231 -24.83 2.98 2.79
C ASP A 231 -25.01 3.84 1.51
N LEU A 232 -24.25 3.54 0.44
CA LEU A 232 -24.40 4.22 -0.85
C LEU A 232 -25.80 4.02 -1.43
N LEU A 233 -26.29 2.78 -1.48
CA LEU A 233 -27.59 2.44 -2.05
C LEU A 233 -28.75 3.05 -1.25
N GLN A 234 -28.62 3.10 0.09
CA GLN A 234 -29.66 3.65 0.95
C GLN A 234 -29.70 5.19 0.95
N ASN A 235 -28.54 5.83 0.93
CA ASN A 235 -28.45 7.26 1.25
C ASN A 235 -27.99 8.15 0.09
N ARG A 236 -27.34 7.59 -0.95
CA ARG A 236 -26.63 8.38 -1.96
C ARG A 236 -26.84 7.92 -3.41
N LEU A 237 -27.63 6.88 -3.65
CA LEU A 237 -27.75 6.26 -4.99
C LEU A 237 -28.17 7.28 -6.06
N GLU A 238 -29.24 8.03 -5.83
CA GLU A 238 -29.75 9.00 -6.81
C GLU A 238 -28.71 10.06 -7.16
N LYS A 239 -28.05 10.62 -6.12
CA LYS A 239 -26.99 11.62 -6.32
C LYS A 239 -25.79 11.05 -7.08
N THR A 240 -25.46 9.77 -6.84
CA THR A 240 -24.37 9.09 -7.52
C THR A 240 -24.70 8.85 -8.99
N ILE A 241 -25.93 8.44 -9.31
CA ILE A 241 -26.39 8.30 -10.69
C ILE A 241 -26.41 9.66 -11.41
N GLU A 242 -26.91 10.71 -10.73
CA GLU A 242 -26.93 12.06 -11.30
C GLU A 242 -25.52 12.58 -11.61
N PHE A 243 -24.59 12.33 -10.72
CA PHE A 243 -23.18 12.62 -10.95
C PHE A 243 -22.63 11.80 -12.13
N GLY A 244 -22.90 10.49 -12.17
CA GLY A 244 -22.46 9.60 -13.23
C GLY A 244 -22.99 9.95 -14.62
N LYS A 245 -24.16 10.58 -14.71
CA LYS A 245 -24.71 11.11 -15.99
C LYS A 245 -23.96 12.33 -16.52
N LYS A 246 -23.07 12.93 -15.74
CA LYS A 246 -22.38 14.19 -16.08
C LYS A 246 -20.85 14.06 -16.02
N VAL A 247 -20.33 13.10 -15.29
CA VAL A 247 -18.89 12.94 -15.09
C VAL A 247 -18.22 12.45 -16.38
N THR A 248 -17.09 13.07 -16.74
CA THR A 248 -16.25 12.71 -17.89
C THR A 248 -14.81 12.52 -17.46
N SER A 249 -13.98 11.95 -18.33
CA SER A 249 -12.53 11.90 -18.08
C SER A 249 -11.92 13.29 -17.96
N SER A 250 -12.37 14.26 -18.76
CA SER A 250 -11.95 15.68 -18.64
C SER A 250 -12.33 16.29 -17.29
N PHE A 251 -13.49 15.95 -16.74
CA PHE A 251 -13.84 16.38 -15.38
C PHE A 251 -12.85 15.86 -14.34
N LEU A 252 -12.51 14.57 -14.41
CA LEU A 252 -11.53 13.97 -13.49
C LEU A 252 -10.14 14.59 -13.65
N ILE A 253 -9.72 14.84 -14.89
CA ILE A 253 -8.45 15.53 -15.20
C ILE A 253 -8.45 16.93 -14.60
N SER A 254 -9.50 17.72 -14.82
CA SER A 254 -9.61 19.09 -14.27
C SER A 254 -9.57 19.06 -12.75
N TYR A 255 -10.37 18.21 -12.12
CA TYR A 255 -10.40 18.06 -10.67
C TYR A 255 -9.01 17.78 -10.08
N ILE A 256 -8.28 16.82 -10.67
CA ILE A 256 -6.95 16.43 -10.17
C ILE A 256 -5.92 17.51 -10.49
N THR A 257 -6.01 18.16 -11.65
CA THR A 257 -5.12 19.26 -12.05
C THR A 257 -5.27 20.46 -11.10
N ASP A 258 -6.48 20.81 -10.72
CA ASP A 258 -6.77 21.89 -9.78
C ASP A 258 -6.19 21.61 -8.38
N LEU A 259 -6.14 20.32 -8.00
CA LEU A 259 -5.57 19.90 -6.72
C LEU A 259 -4.03 19.87 -6.73
N PHE A 260 -3.43 19.32 -7.77
CA PHE A 260 -2.00 18.91 -7.75
C PHE A 260 -1.17 19.52 -8.87
N GLY A 261 -1.79 20.18 -9.84
CA GLY A 261 -1.11 20.82 -10.96
C GLY A 261 -0.99 19.95 -12.22
N PRO A 262 -0.55 20.57 -13.33
CA PRO A 262 -0.59 19.96 -14.66
C PRO A 262 0.46 18.87 -14.91
N ILE A 263 1.45 18.70 -14.04
CA ILE A 263 2.47 17.63 -14.17
C ILE A 263 2.07 16.41 -13.34
N LEU A 264 1.58 16.64 -12.10
CA LEU A 264 1.28 15.56 -11.15
C LEU A 264 -0.08 14.90 -11.39
N TYR A 265 -1.00 15.59 -12.08
CA TYR A 265 -2.35 15.05 -12.31
C TYR A 265 -2.33 13.72 -13.05
N VAL A 266 -1.42 13.52 -14.00
CA VAL A 266 -1.39 12.33 -14.87
C VAL A 266 -1.33 11.04 -14.05
N ASP A 267 -0.45 10.99 -13.07
CA ASP A 267 -0.23 9.80 -12.25
C ASP A 267 -1.45 9.47 -11.39
N SER A 268 -2.03 10.49 -10.76
CA SER A 268 -3.24 10.35 -9.95
C SER A 268 -4.46 10.00 -10.79
N PHE A 269 -4.58 10.58 -11.98
CA PHE A 269 -5.61 10.24 -12.94
C PHE A 269 -5.51 8.77 -13.39
N LEU A 270 -4.32 8.34 -13.80
CA LEU A 270 -4.09 6.94 -14.20
C LEU A 270 -4.38 5.95 -13.05
N ALA A 271 -4.06 6.31 -11.81
CA ALA A 271 -4.38 5.49 -10.64
C ALA A 271 -5.90 5.38 -10.42
N ILE A 272 -6.67 6.45 -10.60
CA ILE A 272 -8.14 6.43 -10.53
C ILE A 272 -8.73 5.62 -11.70
N ILE A 273 -8.23 5.81 -12.92
CA ILE A 273 -8.69 5.04 -14.09
C ILE A 273 -8.37 3.56 -13.93
N GLN A 274 -7.25 3.20 -13.31
CA GLN A 274 -6.95 1.82 -12.97
C GLN A 274 -8.02 1.23 -12.05
N GLN A 275 -8.53 1.99 -11.07
CA GLN A 275 -9.61 1.54 -10.20
C GLN A 275 -10.90 1.24 -10.98
N TYR A 276 -11.28 2.06 -11.98
CA TYR A 276 -12.37 1.73 -12.91
C TYR A 276 -12.06 0.46 -13.70
N GLY A 277 -10.85 0.36 -14.24
CA GLY A 277 -10.37 -0.80 -15.00
C GLY A 277 -10.40 -2.10 -14.21
N MET A 278 -10.32 -2.05 -12.87
CA MET A 278 -10.39 -3.24 -11.99
C MET A 278 -11.73 -3.98 -12.07
N SER A 279 -12.79 -3.35 -12.58
CA SER A 279 -14.04 -4.05 -12.93
C SER A 279 -13.79 -5.16 -13.94
N ASN A 280 -12.66 -5.11 -14.65
CA ASN A 280 -12.19 -6.12 -15.60
C ASN A 280 -13.24 -6.49 -16.66
N VAL A 281 -13.92 -5.45 -17.16
CA VAL A 281 -15.03 -5.55 -18.12
C VAL A 281 -14.54 -6.13 -19.44
N GLU A 282 -15.37 -6.92 -20.08
CA GLU A 282 -15.09 -7.50 -21.39
C GLU A 282 -15.03 -6.40 -22.47
N ILE A 283 -14.03 -6.47 -23.33
CA ILE A 283 -13.90 -5.60 -24.48
C ILE A 283 -14.38 -6.37 -25.71
N VAL A 284 -15.36 -5.80 -26.42
CA VAL A 284 -15.99 -6.41 -27.59
C VAL A 284 -15.82 -5.54 -28.83
N HIS A 285 -16.02 -6.09 -29.99
CA HIS A 285 -16.12 -5.38 -31.27
C HIS A 285 -17.39 -5.81 -32.01
N SER A 286 -17.74 -5.17 -33.09
CA SER A 286 -18.99 -5.42 -33.84
C SER A 286 -19.19 -6.86 -34.32
N LYS A 287 -18.10 -7.66 -34.37
CA LYS A 287 -18.14 -9.08 -34.80
C LYS A 287 -18.02 -10.08 -33.63
N GLY A 288 -17.93 -9.61 -32.38
CA GLY A 288 -17.86 -10.48 -31.19
C GLY A 288 -16.83 -10.08 -30.15
N LYS A 289 -16.29 -11.05 -29.42
CA LYS A 289 -15.38 -10.85 -28.31
C LYS A 289 -13.93 -10.69 -28.75
N THR A 290 -13.19 -9.78 -28.11
CA THR A 290 -11.75 -9.61 -28.39
C THR A 290 -10.86 -10.53 -27.56
N GLY A 291 -11.36 -11.10 -26.46
CA GLY A 291 -10.57 -11.74 -25.42
C GLY A 291 -9.85 -10.76 -24.49
N MET A 292 -9.89 -9.47 -24.76
CA MET A 292 -9.30 -8.43 -23.91
C MET A 292 -10.29 -7.96 -22.85
N ARG A 293 -9.75 -7.36 -21.78
CA ARG A 293 -10.52 -6.77 -20.68
C ARG A 293 -9.89 -5.45 -20.25
N THR A 294 -10.70 -4.59 -19.60
CA THR A 294 -10.30 -3.21 -19.24
C THR A 294 -9.19 -3.09 -18.21
N GLY A 295 -8.95 -4.13 -17.39
CA GLY A 295 -7.97 -4.03 -16.32
C GLY A 295 -6.51 -4.00 -16.79
N PHE A 296 -5.70 -3.17 -16.16
CA PHE A 296 -4.27 -3.03 -16.43
C PHE A 296 -3.45 -2.84 -15.15
N ASN A 297 -2.15 -3.11 -15.21
CA ASN A 297 -1.19 -2.82 -14.15
C ASN A 297 -0.56 -1.44 -14.39
N LEU A 298 -0.33 -0.68 -13.32
CA LEU A 298 0.28 0.65 -13.38
C LEU A 298 1.65 0.63 -12.70
N ALA A 299 2.64 1.24 -13.34
CA ALA A 299 3.98 1.38 -12.80
C ALA A 299 4.52 2.80 -12.94
N LEU A 300 4.97 3.38 -11.83
CA LEU A 300 5.61 4.67 -11.77
C LEU A 300 7.10 4.48 -11.44
N PHE A 301 7.94 4.74 -12.42
CA PHE A 301 9.40 4.64 -12.32
C PHE A 301 10.03 6.01 -12.11
N GLY A 302 11.20 6.05 -11.50
CA GLY A 302 12.02 7.26 -11.49
C GLY A 302 12.54 7.64 -10.12
N GLU A 303 13.08 8.84 -10.05
CA GLU A 303 13.80 9.35 -8.90
C GLU A 303 12.93 9.48 -7.65
N PRO A 304 13.52 9.32 -6.45
CA PRO A 304 12.83 9.62 -5.19
C PRO A 304 12.31 11.07 -5.15
N GLY A 305 11.21 11.30 -4.45
CA GLY A 305 10.66 12.64 -4.26
C GLY A 305 9.83 13.19 -5.43
N THR A 306 9.58 12.39 -6.48
CA THR A 306 8.82 12.82 -7.67
C THR A 306 7.29 12.69 -7.55
N GLY A 307 6.76 12.35 -6.36
CA GLY A 307 5.32 12.28 -6.10
C GLY A 307 4.67 10.91 -6.36
N LYS A 308 5.42 9.88 -6.78
CA LYS A 308 4.88 8.54 -7.14
C LYS A 308 3.98 7.92 -6.07
N SER A 309 4.47 7.87 -4.83
CA SER A 309 3.73 7.24 -3.72
C SER A 309 2.44 7.97 -3.36
N PHE A 310 2.38 9.28 -3.62
CA PHE A 310 1.17 10.05 -3.44
C PHE A 310 0.06 9.54 -4.37
N ALA A 311 0.34 9.42 -5.67
CA ALA A 311 -0.63 9.01 -6.67
C ALA A 311 -1.14 7.57 -6.45
N THR A 312 -0.22 6.62 -6.25
CA THR A 312 -0.58 5.19 -6.18
C THR A 312 -1.09 4.75 -4.82
N ARG A 313 -0.64 5.39 -3.73
CA ARG A 313 -0.99 5.01 -2.36
C ARG A 313 -1.90 6.02 -1.68
N ASP A 314 -1.41 7.27 -1.50
CA ASP A 314 -2.07 8.24 -0.62
C ASP A 314 -3.43 8.71 -1.18
N MET A 315 -3.53 8.87 -2.50
CA MET A 315 -4.81 9.15 -3.17
C MET A 315 -5.78 7.96 -3.10
N ILE A 316 -5.30 6.75 -3.34
CA ILE A 316 -6.16 5.56 -3.43
C ILE A 316 -6.63 5.11 -2.06
N LEU A 317 -5.72 4.98 -1.09
CA LEU A 317 -6.03 4.51 0.27
C LEU A 317 -6.52 5.63 1.20
N GLY A 318 -6.23 6.87 0.85
CA GLY A 318 -6.40 8.01 1.72
C GLY A 318 -5.23 8.18 2.69
N LYS A 319 -5.06 9.40 3.18
CA LYS A 319 -4.07 9.76 4.19
C LYS A 319 -4.74 10.74 5.17
N LEU A 320 -5.38 10.17 6.19
CA LEU A 320 -6.24 10.93 7.11
C LEU A 320 -5.48 12.02 7.89
N ASP A 321 -4.22 11.76 8.26
CA ASP A 321 -3.35 12.73 8.93
C ASP A 321 -2.99 13.94 8.06
N ALA A 322 -3.14 13.82 6.73
CA ALA A 322 -2.97 14.90 5.76
C ALA A 322 -4.31 15.38 5.15
N ASN A 323 -5.46 14.99 5.72
CA ASN A 323 -6.81 15.31 5.22
C ASN A 323 -7.03 14.89 3.74
N ILE A 324 -6.39 13.82 3.30
CA ILE A 324 -6.59 13.25 1.97
C ILE A 324 -7.57 12.09 2.09
N PRO A 325 -8.83 12.25 1.64
CA PRO A 325 -9.79 11.16 1.64
C PRO A 325 -9.44 10.12 0.58
N PRO A 326 -9.79 8.85 0.79
CA PRO A 326 -9.54 7.79 -0.18
C PRO A 326 -10.40 7.97 -1.45
N HIS A 327 -9.76 7.76 -2.62
CA HIS A 327 -10.41 7.76 -3.92
C HIS A 327 -10.59 6.34 -4.49
N GLY A 328 -9.95 5.34 -3.89
CA GLY A 328 -10.03 3.96 -4.34
C GLY A 328 -11.28 3.22 -3.87
N ILE A 329 -11.57 2.08 -4.49
CA ILE A 329 -12.69 1.20 -4.14
C ILE A 329 -12.49 0.67 -2.71
N PRO A 330 -13.49 0.83 -1.81
CA PRO A 330 -13.42 0.31 -0.45
C PRO A 330 -13.15 -1.19 -0.43
N GLY A 331 -12.24 -1.64 0.43
CA GLY A 331 -11.93 -3.06 0.58
C GLY A 331 -11.39 -3.75 -0.67
N ARG A 332 -10.88 -3.02 -1.66
CA ARG A 332 -10.32 -3.60 -2.90
C ARG A 332 -8.89 -3.18 -3.19
N ASN A 333 -8.26 -2.48 -2.27
CA ASN A 333 -6.88 -2.03 -2.38
C ASN A 333 -6.06 -2.61 -1.23
N ARG A 334 -5.01 -3.37 -1.55
CA ARG A 334 -4.12 -3.97 -0.58
C ARG A 334 -2.74 -3.31 -0.65
N TYR A 335 -2.33 -2.71 0.45
CA TYR A 335 -0.96 -2.24 0.61
C TYR A 335 -0.01 -3.41 0.88
N ALA A 336 1.09 -3.50 0.12
CA ALA A 336 2.10 -4.54 0.24
C ALA A 336 3.50 -3.93 0.09
N GLY A 337 4.18 -3.65 1.22
CA GLY A 337 5.53 -3.08 1.21
C GLY A 337 6.57 -4.06 0.67
N GLY A 338 6.64 -5.25 1.21
CA GLY A 338 7.54 -6.32 0.77
C GLY A 338 6.87 -7.68 0.92
N MET A 339 7.25 -8.65 0.07
CA MET A 339 6.69 -10.00 0.11
C MET A 339 7.66 -11.03 -0.43
N SER A 340 7.78 -12.18 0.24
CA SER A 340 8.54 -13.30 -0.30
C SER A 340 7.78 -14.02 -1.41
N PRO A 341 8.46 -14.70 -2.37
CA PRO A 341 7.82 -15.46 -3.43
C PRO A 341 6.82 -16.51 -2.90
N ALA A 342 7.20 -17.25 -1.88
CA ALA A 342 6.34 -18.27 -1.29
C ALA A 342 5.06 -17.68 -0.69
N ARG A 343 5.16 -16.52 -0.02
CA ARG A 343 4.00 -15.79 0.52
C ARG A 343 3.11 -15.29 -0.60
N PHE A 344 3.68 -14.69 -1.63
CA PHE A 344 2.94 -14.16 -2.78
C PHE A 344 2.11 -15.26 -3.48
N ILE A 345 2.72 -16.42 -3.72
CA ILE A 345 2.07 -17.55 -4.38
C ILE A 345 0.92 -18.10 -3.53
N ARG A 346 1.13 -18.24 -2.20
CA ARG A 346 0.08 -18.72 -1.29
C ARG A 346 -1.08 -17.75 -1.15
N ILE A 347 -0.79 -16.47 -1.04
CA ILE A 347 -1.82 -15.42 -1.02
C ILE A 347 -2.65 -15.47 -2.30
N GLY A 348 -2.01 -15.63 -3.46
CA GLY A 348 -2.69 -15.69 -4.74
C GLY A 348 -3.79 -16.74 -4.77
N GLN A 349 -3.59 -17.89 -4.12
CA GLN A 349 -4.61 -18.94 -4.01
C GLN A 349 -5.83 -18.46 -3.20
N ALA A 350 -5.64 -17.74 -2.11
CA ALA A 350 -6.72 -17.18 -1.31
C ALA A 350 -7.50 -16.07 -2.06
N TYR A 351 -6.88 -15.45 -3.06
CA TYR A 351 -7.47 -14.41 -3.90
C TYR A 351 -8.13 -14.94 -5.18
N THR A 352 -8.23 -16.26 -5.33
CA THR A 352 -8.97 -16.86 -6.46
C THR A 352 -10.38 -16.27 -6.52
N ASP A 353 -10.81 -15.89 -7.73
CA ASP A 353 -12.11 -15.25 -8.02
C ASP A 353 -12.32 -13.85 -7.40
N ARG A 354 -11.33 -13.29 -6.74
CA ARG A 354 -11.36 -11.91 -6.23
C ARG A 354 -10.45 -11.01 -7.06
N VAL A 355 -10.84 -9.73 -7.17
CA VAL A 355 -10.06 -8.71 -7.85
C VAL A 355 -9.64 -7.65 -6.84
N PHE A 356 -8.33 -7.52 -6.65
CA PHE A 356 -7.73 -6.49 -5.81
C PHE A 356 -6.72 -5.68 -6.60
N ASN A 357 -6.38 -4.51 -6.08
CA ASN A 357 -5.20 -3.77 -6.49
C ASN A 357 -4.13 -3.89 -5.40
N PHE A 358 -2.99 -4.46 -5.75
CA PHE A 358 -1.81 -4.51 -4.89
C PHE A 358 -1.02 -3.22 -5.05
N ILE A 359 -1.03 -2.38 -4.01
CA ILE A 359 -0.25 -1.15 -3.97
C ILE A 359 1.13 -1.47 -3.38
N VAL A 360 2.15 -1.39 -4.22
CA VAL A 360 3.54 -1.73 -3.85
C VAL A 360 4.42 -0.49 -3.97
N PRO A 361 4.64 0.26 -2.89
CA PRO A 361 5.38 1.53 -2.94
C PRO A 361 6.89 1.38 -3.14
N GLU A 362 7.44 0.20 -2.83
CA GLU A 362 8.86 -0.13 -2.95
C GLU A 362 9.01 -1.44 -3.73
N PHE A 363 8.72 -1.39 -5.03
CA PHE A 363 8.75 -2.60 -5.87
C PHE A 363 10.15 -3.19 -6.01
N ASN A 364 11.18 -2.35 -5.85
CA ASN A 364 12.57 -2.79 -5.77
C ASN A 364 12.77 -3.91 -4.72
N ASP A 365 12.05 -3.88 -3.62
CA ASP A 365 12.20 -4.84 -2.53
C ASP A 365 11.71 -6.24 -2.93
N TRP A 366 10.74 -6.32 -3.83
CA TRP A 366 10.23 -7.59 -4.32
C TRP A 366 11.26 -8.35 -5.16
N PHE A 367 12.17 -7.64 -5.84
CA PHE A 367 13.23 -8.25 -6.66
C PHE A 367 14.46 -8.67 -5.86
N LYS A 368 14.56 -8.28 -4.59
CA LYS A 368 15.62 -8.79 -3.69
C LYS A 368 15.50 -10.30 -3.45
N TYR A 369 14.30 -10.86 -3.62
CA TYR A 369 14.03 -12.27 -3.44
C TYR A 369 14.19 -13.05 -4.76
N LYS A 370 15.12 -14.02 -4.79
CA LYS A 370 15.22 -14.94 -5.91
C LYS A 370 13.91 -15.71 -6.07
N GLY A 371 13.43 -15.83 -7.31
CA GLY A 371 12.21 -16.58 -7.65
C GLY A 371 10.91 -15.77 -7.62
N MET A 372 10.95 -14.45 -7.41
CA MET A 372 9.75 -13.61 -7.48
C MET A 372 9.30 -13.32 -8.92
N VAL A 373 10.21 -13.30 -9.87
CA VAL A 373 9.96 -12.85 -11.25
C VAL A 373 8.91 -13.71 -11.96
N GLU A 374 9.02 -15.02 -11.91
CA GLU A 374 8.08 -15.90 -12.60
C GLU A 374 6.65 -15.86 -12.02
N PRO A 375 6.45 -15.93 -10.69
CA PRO A 375 5.12 -15.73 -10.12
C PRO A 375 4.50 -14.38 -10.49
N LEU A 376 5.29 -13.30 -10.53
CA LEU A 376 4.80 -11.98 -10.94
C LEU A 376 4.39 -11.94 -12.41
N LYS A 377 5.18 -12.53 -13.31
CA LYS A 377 4.82 -12.61 -14.74
C LYS A 377 3.47 -13.30 -14.93
N LEU A 378 3.30 -14.47 -14.30
CA LEU A 378 2.05 -15.25 -14.37
C LEU A 378 0.87 -14.45 -13.79
N ALA A 379 1.05 -13.81 -12.64
CA ALA A 379 0.03 -12.98 -12.02
C ALA A 379 -0.36 -11.78 -12.89
N MET A 380 0.61 -11.09 -13.49
CA MET A 380 0.34 -9.92 -14.34
C MET A 380 -0.28 -10.29 -15.70
N GLU A 381 0.01 -11.45 -16.22
CA GLU A 381 -0.66 -12.00 -17.41
C GLU A 381 -2.05 -12.57 -17.10
N ARG A 382 -2.41 -12.70 -15.83
CA ARG A 382 -3.63 -13.37 -15.37
C ARG A 382 -3.74 -14.79 -15.87
N GLY A 383 -2.59 -15.42 -15.96
CA GLY A 383 -2.45 -16.83 -16.30
C GLY A 383 -2.81 -17.73 -15.13
N GLU A 384 -2.73 -19.03 -15.41
CA GLU A 384 -2.84 -20.04 -14.38
C GLU A 384 -1.52 -20.11 -13.62
N VAL A 385 -1.57 -19.95 -12.31
CA VAL A 385 -0.42 -20.06 -11.41
C VAL A 385 -0.43 -21.45 -10.78
N LYS A 386 0.61 -22.23 -11.08
CA LYS A 386 0.90 -23.50 -10.42
C LYS A 386 2.34 -23.47 -9.95
N TYR A 387 2.58 -23.81 -8.70
CA TYR A 387 3.92 -23.79 -8.12
C TYR A 387 4.16 -25.03 -7.28
N GLU A 388 5.21 -25.76 -7.58
CA GLU A 388 5.57 -26.97 -6.88
C GLU A 388 6.68 -26.68 -5.87
N LEU A 389 6.38 -26.82 -4.58
CA LEU A 389 7.32 -26.79 -3.48
C LEU A 389 7.73 -28.21 -3.10
N HIS A 390 8.82 -28.34 -2.36
CA HIS A 390 9.36 -29.67 -1.99
C HIS A 390 8.33 -30.60 -1.31
N ARG A 391 7.33 -30.07 -0.63
CA ARG A 391 6.33 -30.86 0.12
C ARG A 391 4.87 -30.56 -0.23
N GLU A 392 4.62 -29.60 -1.08
CA GLU A 392 3.24 -29.19 -1.44
C GLU A 392 3.19 -28.62 -2.86
N THR A 393 2.06 -28.79 -3.52
CA THR A 393 1.74 -28.10 -4.77
C THR A 393 0.72 -27.00 -4.44
N ILE A 394 1.01 -25.77 -4.86
CA ILE A 394 0.11 -24.63 -4.73
C ILE A 394 -0.51 -24.36 -6.10
N GLY A 395 -1.82 -24.29 -6.14
CA GLY A 395 -2.58 -24.15 -7.38
C GLY A 395 -2.96 -25.51 -8.00
N PRO A 396 -3.44 -25.52 -9.27
CA PRO A 396 -3.54 -24.33 -10.13
C PRO A 396 -4.63 -23.35 -9.66
N TYR A 397 -4.38 -22.07 -9.79
CA TYR A 397 -5.37 -21.01 -9.59
C TYR A 397 -5.16 -19.88 -10.58
N ARG A 398 -6.21 -19.08 -10.85
CA ARG A 398 -6.11 -17.91 -11.70
C ARG A 398 -5.96 -16.65 -10.85
N PHE A 399 -4.90 -15.90 -11.07
CA PHE A 399 -4.71 -14.62 -10.42
C PHE A 399 -5.41 -13.51 -11.23
N ASN A 400 -6.44 -12.89 -10.65
CA ASN A 400 -7.27 -11.88 -11.34
C ASN A 400 -7.00 -10.44 -10.88
N SER A 401 -6.08 -10.25 -9.94
CA SER A 401 -5.78 -8.95 -9.33
C SER A 401 -4.80 -8.12 -10.16
N PHE A 402 -4.63 -6.85 -9.77
CA PHE A 402 -3.80 -5.87 -10.46
C PHE A 402 -2.73 -5.32 -9.54
N PHE A 403 -1.80 -4.57 -10.11
CA PHE A 403 -0.69 -3.95 -9.39
C PHE A 403 -0.61 -2.46 -9.69
N SER A 404 -0.39 -1.67 -8.64
CA SER A 404 0.07 -0.28 -8.69
C SER A 404 1.42 -0.22 -7.99
N VAL A 405 2.49 -0.07 -8.76
CA VAL A 405 3.84 -0.18 -8.23
C VAL A 405 4.64 1.08 -8.41
N ASN A 406 5.50 1.39 -7.45
CA ASN A 406 6.53 2.40 -7.57
C ASN A 406 7.89 1.74 -7.60
N TYR A 407 8.73 2.16 -8.53
CA TYR A 407 10.09 1.70 -8.66
C TYR A 407 11.04 2.89 -8.55
N ASN A 408 11.85 2.92 -7.50
CA ASN A 408 12.85 3.96 -7.32
C ASN A 408 14.10 3.63 -8.12
N THR A 409 14.49 4.52 -9.02
CA THR A 409 15.70 4.41 -9.83
C THR A 409 16.32 5.78 -10.03
N GLU A 410 17.64 5.80 -10.13
CA GLU A 410 18.37 6.98 -10.58
C GLU A 410 18.26 7.07 -12.11
N VAL A 411 18.04 8.25 -12.64
CA VAL A 411 17.90 8.45 -14.07
C VAL A 411 19.16 9.13 -14.63
N TYR A 412 20.10 8.28 -15.05
CA TYR A 412 21.33 8.73 -15.72
C TYR A 412 21.20 8.49 -17.23
N GLY A 413 20.88 9.43 -18.03
CA GLY A 413 20.77 9.23 -19.46
C GLY A 413 19.37 9.38 -20.00
N ARG A 414 19.05 8.78 -21.12
CA ARG A 414 17.79 8.92 -21.85
C ARG A 414 16.85 7.74 -21.58
N GLY A 415 15.58 8.07 -21.36
CA GLY A 415 14.53 7.05 -21.27
C GLY A 415 14.79 6.00 -20.18
N TYR A 416 14.53 4.73 -20.50
CA TYR A 416 14.70 3.59 -19.60
C TYR A 416 16.11 2.98 -19.57
N GLU A 417 17.10 3.64 -20.16
CA GLU A 417 18.48 3.10 -20.16
C GLU A 417 18.99 2.75 -18.77
N VAL A 418 18.36 3.32 -17.79
CA VAL A 418 18.73 3.26 -16.38
C VAL A 418 17.96 2.25 -15.58
N THR A 419 16.82 1.80 -16.09
CA THR A 419 15.83 1.11 -15.28
C THR A 419 16.28 -0.25 -14.94
N VAL A 420 17.03 -0.94 -14.93
CA VAL A 420 17.35 -2.28 -14.42
C VAL A 420 18.10 -3.11 -15.48
N LYS A 421 19.36 -3.27 -15.24
CA LYS A 421 20.21 -4.20 -16.00
C LYS A 421 19.76 -5.68 -15.86
N ASP A 422 18.54 -5.93 -15.36
CA ASP A 422 17.99 -7.29 -15.23
C ASP A 422 17.01 -7.56 -16.39
N PRO A 423 17.35 -8.47 -17.32
CA PRO A 423 16.46 -8.85 -18.42
C PRO A 423 15.10 -9.38 -17.96
N ASN A 424 15.03 -9.95 -16.76
CA ASN A 424 13.77 -10.44 -16.21
C ASN A 424 12.83 -9.30 -15.82
N PHE A 425 13.38 -8.15 -15.45
CA PHE A 425 12.57 -6.97 -15.13
C PHE A 425 11.90 -6.40 -16.37
N GLN A 426 12.57 -6.38 -17.52
CA GLN A 426 11.97 -5.94 -18.78
C GLN A 426 10.69 -6.73 -19.11
N ALA A 427 10.69 -8.04 -18.83
CA ALA A 427 9.52 -8.86 -19.04
C ALA A 427 8.33 -8.50 -18.14
N ILE A 428 8.59 -8.02 -16.92
CA ILE A 428 7.53 -7.53 -16.00
C ILE A 428 7.07 -6.15 -16.41
N GLU A 429 8.00 -5.25 -16.68
CA GLU A 429 7.75 -3.90 -17.16
C GLU A 429 6.86 -3.89 -18.41
N ASP A 430 7.11 -4.82 -19.34
CA ASP A 430 6.32 -4.97 -20.57
C ASP A 430 4.84 -5.35 -20.33
N ARG A 431 4.46 -5.73 -19.10
CA ARG A 431 3.10 -6.06 -18.66
C ARG A 431 2.40 -4.94 -17.88
N MET A 432 3.02 -3.77 -17.80
CA MET A 432 2.49 -2.61 -17.07
C MET A 432 2.38 -1.39 -17.99
N LEU A 433 1.43 -0.52 -17.71
CA LEU A 433 1.43 0.84 -18.22
C LEU A 433 2.44 1.62 -17.39
N CYS A 434 3.49 2.10 -18.03
CA CYS A 434 4.64 2.66 -17.34
C CYS A 434 4.76 4.18 -17.54
N ARG A 435 5.16 4.85 -16.46
CA ARG A 435 5.51 6.27 -16.47
C ARG A 435 6.89 6.47 -15.88
N LEU A 436 7.77 7.17 -16.59
CA LEU A 436 9.09 7.56 -16.09
C LEU A 436 9.07 8.99 -15.55
N HIS A 437 9.54 9.15 -14.33
CA HIS A 437 9.61 10.44 -13.64
C HIS A 437 11.04 10.88 -13.43
N ARG A 438 11.34 12.08 -13.90
CA ARG A 438 12.58 12.80 -13.62
C ARG A 438 12.31 13.94 -12.65
N LEU A 439 13.21 14.15 -11.71
CA LEU A 439 13.13 15.26 -10.78
C LEU A 439 13.59 16.56 -11.47
N THR A 440 12.75 17.05 -12.38
CA THR A 440 12.95 18.35 -13.05
C THR A 440 12.61 19.51 -12.11
N LYS A 441 13.12 20.71 -12.41
CA LYS A 441 12.77 21.94 -11.66
C LYS A 441 11.26 22.16 -11.61
N SER A 442 10.56 21.95 -12.72
CA SER A 442 9.11 22.11 -12.81
C SER A 442 8.38 21.11 -11.92
N ARG A 443 8.75 19.82 -11.98
CA ARG A 443 8.15 18.77 -11.15
C ARG A 443 8.44 18.99 -9.66
N TYR A 444 9.67 19.36 -9.31
CA TYR A 444 10.02 19.71 -7.93
C TYR A 444 9.13 20.85 -7.40
N THR A 445 8.99 21.93 -8.18
CA THR A 445 8.19 23.10 -7.79
C THR A 445 6.74 22.69 -7.55
N GLU A 446 6.16 21.90 -8.44
CA GLU A 446 4.76 21.46 -8.33
C GLU A 446 4.53 20.51 -7.15
N VAL A 447 5.46 19.57 -6.90
CA VAL A 447 5.44 18.71 -5.70
C VAL A 447 5.49 19.56 -4.43
N ALA A 448 6.42 20.52 -4.35
CA ALA A 448 6.56 21.38 -3.20
C ALA A 448 5.31 22.25 -2.95
N GLN A 449 4.74 22.83 -4.02
CA GLN A 449 3.50 23.62 -3.94
C GLN A 449 2.31 22.76 -3.49
N SER A 450 2.17 21.56 -4.04
CA SER A 450 1.10 20.64 -3.65
C SER A 450 1.22 20.21 -2.18
N GLN A 451 2.42 19.91 -1.72
CA GLN A 451 2.68 19.60 -0.31
C GLN A 451 2.34 20.78 0.62
N MET A 452 2.68 22.00 0.21
CA MET A 452 2.35 23.21 0.97
C MET A 452 0.84 23.43 1.05
N LYS A 453 0.11 23.31 -0.07
CA LYS A 453 -1.36 23.43 -0.09
C LYS A 453 -2.03 22.40 0.82
N ILE A 454 -1.55 21.16 0.80
CA ILE A 454 -2.05 20.09 1.67
C ILE A 454 -1.77 20.44 3.14
N ALA A 455 -0.55 20.85 3.47
CA ALA A 455 -0.15 21.19 4.83
C ALA A 455 -0.94 22.38 5.41
N LEU A 456 -1.28 23.36 4.56
CA LEU A 456 -2.09 24.53 4.94
C LEU A 456 -3.61 24.23 4.98
N GLY A 457 -4.04 23.03 4.56
CA GLY A 457 -5.46 22.69 4.46
C GLY A 457 -6.20 23.45 3.36
N GLU A 458 -5.49 24.01 2.39
CA GLU A 458 -6.07 24.78 1.28
C GLU A 458 -6.68 23.88 0.19
N THR A 459 -6.41 22.59 0.21
CA THR A 459 -6.92 21.62 -0.75
C THR A 459 -8.36 21.25 -0.44
N LYS A 460 -9.30 21.67 -1.29
CA LYS A 460 -10.75 21.36 -1.16
C LYS A 460 -11.08 19.98 -1.75
N ILE A 461 -10.50 18.93 -1.20
CA ILE A 461 -10.63 17.56 -1.72
C ILE A 461 -11.99 16.92 -1.35
N GLY A 462 -12.63 17.35 -0.25
CA GLY A 462 -13.61 16.57 0.49
C GLY A 462 -14.87 16.10 -0.26
N ILE A 463 -15.61 16.99 -0.94
CA ILE A 463 -16.92 16.64 -1.53
C ILE A 463 -16.76 15.88 -2.83
N GLU A 464 -15.91 16.36 -3.72
CA GLU A 464 -15.75 15.73 -5.04
C GLU A 464 -15.06 14.35 -4.94
N SER A 465 -14.11 14.17 -4.03
CA SER A 465 -13.51 12.85 -3.78
C SER A 465 -14.55 11.80 -3.42
N ARG A 466 -15.53 12.17 -2.58
CA ARG A 466 -16.61 11.26 -2.19
C ARG A 466 -17.52 10.92 -3.37
N ARG A 467 -17.89 11.90 -4.19
CA ARG A 467 -18.71 11.69 -5.39
C ARG A 467 -18.01 10.77 -6.40
N ILE A 468 -16.72 11.01 -6.62
CA ILE A 468 -15.89 10.16 -7.49
C ILE A 468 -15.81 8.75 -6.93
N ARG A 469 -15.55 8.60 -5.63
CA ARG A 469 -15.46 7.29 -4.97
C ARG A 469 -16.80 6.54 -4.99
N ASP A 470 -17.92 7.24 -4.72
CA ASP A 470 -19.26 6.66 -4.79
C ASP A 470 -19.55 6.12 -6.20
N HIS A 471 -19.32 6.94 -7.23
CA HIS A 471 -19.53 6.57 -8.62
C HIS A 471 -18.63 5.39 -9.05
N LEU A 472 -17.34 5.49 -8.77
CA LEU A 472 -16.36 4.43 -9.06
C LEU A 472 -16.75 3.10 -8.40
N THR A 473 -17.13 3.13 -7.12
CA THR A 473 -17.51 1.94 -6.36
C THR A 473 -18.79 1.33 -6.90
N LEU A 474 -19.77 2.16 -7.28
CA LEU A 474 -21.02 1.68 -7.88
C LEU A 474 -20.77 1.03 -9.24
N VAL A 475 -20.00 1.66 -10.13
CA VAL A 475 -19.64 1.10 -11.45
C VAL A 475 -18.87 -0.22 -11.28
N TYR A 476 -17.90 -0.27 -10.36
CA TYR A 476 -17.18 -1.51 -10.05
C TYR A 476 -18.14 -2.62 -9.61
N ALA A 477 -19.06 -2.33 -8.69
CA ALA A 477 -20.00 -3.32 -8.17
C ALA A 477 -20.98 -3.82 -9.24
N ILE A 478 -21.43 -2.93 -10.14
CA ILE A 478 -22.30 -3.29 -11.26
C ILE A 478 -21.56 -4.23 -12.22
N GLU A 479 -20.40 -3.79 -12.70
CA GLU A 479 -19.65 -4.49 -13.75
C GLU A 479 -19.02 -5.82 -13.27
N THR A 480 -18.78 -5.96 -11.96
CA THR A 480 -18.39 -7.24 -11.36
C THR A 480 -19.58 -8.15 -11.00
N GLY A 481 -20.81 -7.71 -11.24
CA GLY A 481 -22.00 -8.48 -10.90
C GLY A 481 -22.21 -8.66 -9.39
N PHE A 482 -21.84 -7.65 -8.60
CA PHE A 482 -21.92 -7.74 -7.14
C PHE A 482 -23.36 -7.93 -6.69
N PRO A 483 -23.69 -8.92 -5.83
CA PRO A 483 -25.06 -9.39 -5.60
C PRO A 483 -26.07 -8.29 -5.23
N ILE A 484 -25.63 -7.29 -4.45
CA ILE A 484 -26.49 -6.21 -3.95
C ILE A 484 -26.95 -5.25 -5.07
N VAL A 485 -26.20 -5.15 -6.18
CA VAL A 485 -26.49 -4.25 -7.30
C VAL A 485 -26.84 -4.98 -8.60
N ALA A 486 -26.53 -6.27 -8.72
CA ALA A 486 -26.70 -7.05 -9.95
C ALA A 486 -28.15 -7.10 -10.50
N LYS A 487 -29.14 -6.90 -9.63
CA LYS A 487 -30.57 -6.85 -10.03
C LYS A 487 -31.02 -5.45 -10.44
N LEU A 488 -30.25 -4.43 -10.16
CA LEU A 488 -30.60 -3.02 -10.38
C LEU A 488 -30.08 -2.48 -11.70
N PHE A 489 -28.93 -2.98 -12.13
CA PHE A 489 -28.20 -2.43 -13.28
C PHE A 489 -27.61 -3.56 -14.14
N PRO A 490 -27.62 -3.42 -15.49
CA PRO A 490 -27.00 -4.39 -16.39
C PRO A 490 -25.48 -4.24 -16.44
N ILE A 491 -24.76 -5.34 -16.65
CA ILE A 491 -23.36 -5.33 -17.03
C ILE A 491 -23.25 -4.87 -18.48
N LYS A 492 -22.34 -3.92 -18.77
CA LYS A 492 -22.16 -3.36 -20.11
C LYS A 492 -20.73 -3.55 -20.60
N PRO A 493 -20.47 -4.43 -21.58
CA PRO A 493 -19.14 -4.53 -22.18
C PRO A 493 -18.74 -3.22 -22.88
N VAL A 494 -17.43 -3.00 -23.01
CA VAL A 494 -16.91 -1.85 -23.74
C VAL A 494 -16.75 -2.21 -25.20
N MET A 495 -17.38 -1.43 -26.08
CA MET A 495 -17.35 -1.62 -27.53
C MET A 495 -16.22 -0.84 -28.17
N LEU A 496 -15.28 -1.55 -28.81
CA LEU A 496 -14.23 -0.93 -29.62
C LEU A 496 -14.82 -0.34 -30.90
N THR A 497 -14.37 0.86 -31.21
CA THR A 497 -14.65 1.53 -32.48
C THR A 497 -13.47 1.35 -33.45
N PRO A 498 -13.70 1.31 -34.78
CA PRO A 498 -12.59 1.26 -35.76
C PRO A 498 -11.59 2.41 -35.60
N LYS A 499 -12.04 3.55 -35.08
CA LYS A 499 -11.23 4.75 -34.88
C LYS A 499 -10.01 4.53 -34.00
N ILE A 500 -10.10 3.71 -32.94
CA ILE A 500 -8.95 3.47 -32.09
C ILE A 500 -7.82 2.74 -32.82
N TYR A 501 -8.16 1.78 -33.67
CA TYR A 501 -7.18 1.07 -34.49
C TYR A 501 -6.54 1.97 -35.52
N GLN A 502 -7.34 2.81 -36.18
CA GLN A 502 -6.83 3.79 -37.11
C GLN A 502 -5.83 4.74 -36.43
N LYS A 503 -6.18 5.28 -35.26
CA LYS A 503 -5.30 6.17 -34.51
C LYS A 503 -4.04 5.48 -34.00
N LEU A 504 -4.11 4.22 -33.58
CA LEU A 504 -2.94 3.43 -33.22
C LEU A 504 -2.02 3.20 -34.43
N GLU A 505 -2.57 2.92 -35.61
CA GLU A 505 -1.79 2.73 -36.83
C GLU A 505 -1.11 4.01 -37.29
N GLU A 506 -1.81 5.16 -37.22
CA GLU A 506 -1.25 6.49 -37.49
C GLU A 506 -0.07 6.77 -36.52
N ALA A 507 -0.28 6.55 -35.21
CA ALA A 507 0.74 6.76 -34.19
C ALA A 507 1.95 5.81 -34.36
N ARG A 508 1.70 4.51 -34.58
CA ARG A 508 2.73 3.51 -34.87
C ARG A 508 3.59 3.92 -36.05
N SER A 509 2.96 4.28 -37.16
CA SER A 509 3.67 4.71 -38.38
C SER A 509 4.51 5.96 -38.11
N ALA A 510 3.96 6.95 -37.40
CA ALA A 510 4.69 8.16 -37.03
C ALA A 510 5.89 7.86 -36.10
N ILE A 511 5.78 6.93 -35.18
CA ILE A 511 6.85 6.49 -34.27
C ILE A 511 7.94 5.75 -35.07
N LEU A 512 7.56 4.74 -35.85
CA LEU A 512 8.51 3.89 -36.59
C LEU A 512 9.34 4.69 -37.60
N ASN A 513 8.75 5.72 -38.25
CA ASN A 513 9.47 6.60 -39.14
C ASN A 513 10.53 7.49 -38.47
N ARG A 514 10.53 7.57 -37.13
CA ARG A 514 11.48 8.38 -36.36
C ARG A 514 12.55 7.57 -35.62
N ILE A 515 12.35 6.27 -35.47
CA ILE A 515 13.32 5.40 -34.82
C ILE A 515 14.40 5.02 -35.83
N SER A 516 15.67 5.19 -35.44
CA SER A 516 16.82 4.79 -36.25
C SER A 516 17.12 3.31 -36.04
N GLY A 517 17.11 2.53 -37.11
CA GLY A 517 17.46 1.12 -37.08
C GLY A 517 16.27 0.17 -37.08
N GLU A 518 16.55 -1.15 -37.15
CA GLU A 518 15.53 -2.20 -37.30
C GLU A 518 15.04 -2.78 -35.97
N SER A 519 15.75 -2.53 -34.85
CA SER A 519 15.47 -3.15 -33.56
C SER A 519 14.66 -2.24 -32.65
N LEU A 520 13.47 -2.67 -32.27
CA LEU A 520 12.61 -1.95 -31.35
C LEU A 520 12.87 -2.39 -29.90
N ARG A 521 12.77 -1.45 -28.97
CA ARG A 521 12.92 -1.66 -27.51
C ARG A 521 11.58 -1.82 -26.79
N PHE A 522 10.49 -1.90 -27.51
CA PHE A 522 9.15 -2.14 -26.97
C PHE A 522 8.38 -3.13 -27.84
N SER A 523 7.41 -3.79 -27.28
CA SER A 523 6.59 -4.81 -27.94
C SER A 523 5.21 -4.27 -28.30
N ALA A 524 4.46 -5.03 -29.13
CA ALA A 524 3.06 -4.73 -29.46
C ALA A 524 2.14 -4.69 -28.24
N ARG A 525 2.58 -5.19 -27.06
CA ARG A 525 1.83 -5.06 -25.80
C ARG A 525 1.62 -3.60 -25.37
N LEU A 526 2.44 -2.68 -25.91
CA LEU A 526 2.24 -1.25 -25.64
C LEU A 526 0.90 -0.75 -26.22
N GLU A 527 0.54 -1.19 -27.41
CA GLU A 527 -0.76 -0.89 -28.04
C GLU A 527 -1.93 -1.54 -27.28
N ASP A 528 -1.76 -2.78 -26.84
CA ASP A 528 -2.73 -3.51 -26.01
C ASP A 528 -3.08 -2.72 -24.74
N ARG A 529 -2.06 -2.12 -24.10
CA ARG A 529 -2.24 -1.29 -22.91
C ARG A 529 -2.94 0.03 -23.23
N ALA A 530 -2.65 0.65 -24.36
CA ALA A 530 -3.36 1.85 -24.79
C ALA A 530 -4.85 1.55 -25.02
N ILE A 531 -5.18 0.43 -25.66
CA ILE A 531 -6.57 -0.02 -25.82
C ILE A 531 -7.25 -0.23 -24.47
N ARG A 532 -6.59 -0.93 -23.54
CA ARG A 532 -7.13 -1.17 -22.19
C ARG A 532 -7.34 0.12 -21.42
N LEU A 533 -6.41 1.08 -21.54
CA LEU A 533 -6.52 2.39 -20.92
C LEU A 533 -7.73 3.15 -21.46
N ALA A 534 -7.90 3.25 -22.78
CA ALA A 534 -9.06 3.90 -23.40
C ALA A 534 -10.37 3.25 -22.92
N CYS A 535 -10.43 1.93 -22.91
CA CYS A 535 -11.60 1.19 -22.45
C CYS A 535 -11.85 1.37 -20.93
N ALA A 536 -10.81 1.44 -20.10
CA ALA A 536 -10.98 1.72 -18.68
C ALA A 536 -11.49 3.14 -18.43
N MET A 537 -11.02 4.12 -19.21
CA MET A 537 -11.52 5.51 -19.16
C MET A 537 -13.00 5.59 -19.53
N SER A 538 -13.46 4.84 -20.53
CA SER A 538 -14.86 4.88 -20.94
C SER A 538 -15.84 4.37 -19.86
N LEU A 539 -15.39 3.58 -18.89
CA LEU A 539 -16.22 3.13 -17.75
C LEU A 539 -16.73 4.30 -16.89
N VAL A 540 -16.04 5.44 -16.90
CA VAL A 540 -16.52 6.67 -16.26
C VAL A 540 -17.89 7.08 -16.77
N LYS A 541 -18.21 6.75 -18.02
CA LYS A 541 -19.48 7.10 -18.69
C LYS A 541 -20.57 6.01 -18.60
N TYR A 542 -20.47 5.07 -17.67
CA TYR A 542 -21.41 3.97 -17.53
C TYR A 542 -22.89 4.44 -17.54
N PHE A 543 -23.22 5.49 -16.77
CA PHE A 543 -24.58 6.03 -16.66
C PHE A 543 -24.98 6.97 -17.81
N GLN A 544 -24.08 7.29 -18.74
CA GLN A 544 -24.36 8.07 -19.93
C GLN A 544 -24.69 7.17 -21.14
N SER A 545 -24.32 5.91 -21.06
CA SER A 545 -24.55 4.93 -22.13
C SER A 545 -25.98 4.38 -22.04
N GLU A 546 -26.81 4.76 -23.00
CA GLU A 546 -28.22 4.29 -23.06
C GLU A 546 -28.35 2.86 -23.58
N GLY A 547 -27.38 2.34 -24.34
CA GLY A 547 -27.39 1.01 -24.92
C GLY A 547 -26.79 -0.08 -24.02
N ASP A 548 -26.67 -1.28 -24.58
CA ASP A 548 -26.11 -2.48 -23.91
C ASP A 548 -24.59 -2.46 -23.85
N ASN A 549 -23.93 -1.48 -24.46
CA ASN A 549 -22.48 -1.35 -24.51
C ASN A 549 -22.05 0.09 -24.13
N ILE A 550 -20.85 0.21 -23.58
CA ILE A 550 -20.18 1.48 -23.37
C ILE A 550 -19.32 1.77 -24.60
N LEU A 551 -19.53 2.92 -25.23
CA LEU A 551 -18.78 3.32 -26.44
C LEU A 551 -17.55 4.17 -26.08
N LEU A 552 -16.48 3.99 -26.85
CA LEU A 552 -15.31 4.87 -26.78
C LEU A 552 -15.56 6.18 -27.53
N ASP A 553 -15.22 7.30 -26.90
CA ASP A 553 -15.21 8.62 -27.53
C ASP A 553 -13.80 9.03 -27.89
N ASP A 554 -13.69 10.14 -28.59
CA ASP A 554 -12.43 10.71 -29.02
C ASP A 554 -11.53 11.07 -27.83
N GLU A 555 -12.10 11.55 -26.74
CA GLU A 555 -11.36 11.90 -25.53
C GLU A 555 -10.53 10.73 -25.01
N GLU A 556 -11.15 9.56 -24.80
CA GLU A 556 -10.44 8.38 -24.28
C GLU A 556 -9.42 7.85 -25.30
N ILE A 557 -9.78 7.85 -26.58
CA ILE A 557 -8.91 7.39 -27.66
C ILE A 557 -7.65 8.27 -27.71
N LEU A 558 -7.82 9.58 -27.81
CA LEU A 558 -6.69 10.51 -27.95
C LEU A 558 -5.80 10.52 -26.71
N TYR A 559 -6.39 10.45 -25.52
CA TYR A 559 -5.62 10.34 -24.29
C TYR A 559 -4.77 9.06 -24.25
N ALA A 560 -5.36 7.92 -24.60
CA ALA A 560 -4.64 6.65 -24.63
C ALA A 560 -3.52 6.63 -25.69
N ILE A 561 -3.76 7.22 -26.86
CA ILE A 561 -2.74 7.38 -27.91
C ILE A 561 -1.60 8.29 -27.43
N ARG A 562 -1.92 9.38 -26.72
CA ARG A 562 -0.91 10.22 -26.10
C ARG A 562 -0.03 9.41 -25.14
N MET A 563 -0.61 8.61 -24.25
CA MET A 563 0.14 7.77 -23.31
C MET A 563 1.01 6.73 -24.05
N TYR A 564 0.49 6.15 -25.13
CA TYR A 564 1.24 5.24 -26.00
C TYR A 564 2.48 5.89 -26.59
N ILE A 565 2.34 7.09 -27.16
CA ILE A 565 3.46 7.83 -27.79
C ILE A 565 4.49 8.24 -26.74
N GLU A 566 4.05 8.77 -25.59
CA GLU A 566 4.94 9.15 -24.49
C GLU A 566 5.74 7.96 -23.95
N GLU A 567 5.10 6.80 -23.74
CA GLU A 567 5.78 5.60 -23.28
C GLU A 567 6.71 5.02 -24.35
N ALA A 568 6.31 5.02 -25.62
CA ALA A 568 7.16 4.58 -26.74
C ALA A 568 8.43 5.43 -26.87
N SER A 569 8.32 6.74 -26.73
CA SER A 569 9.48 7.66 -26.73
C SER A 569 10.47 7.30 -25.61
N VAL A 570 9.97 7.15 -24.39
CA VAL A 570 10.81 6.79 -23.24
C VAL A 570 11.49 5.43 -23.44
N ARG A 571 10.77 4.43 -23.94
CA ARG A 571 11.31 3.07 -24.21
C ARG A 571 12.33 3.05 -25.33
N SER A 572 12.17 3.93 -26.31
CA SER A 572 13.15 4.13 -27.40
C SER A 572 14.33 5.01 -26.99
N LEU A 573 14.57 5.21 -25.69
CA LEU A 573 15.63 6.07 -25.16
C LEU A 573 15.54 7.52 -25.69
N GLU A 574 14.31 7.99 -25.93
CA GLU A 574 14.05 9.33 -26.45
C GLU A 574 14.75 9.59 -27.79
N GLU A 575 14.81 8.58 -28.67
CA GLU A 575 15.28 8.74 -30.04
C GLU A 575 14.39 9.73 -30.83
N PHE A 576 13.14 9.92 -30.36
CA PHE A 576 12.22 10.92 -30.88
C PHE A 576 11.56 11.69 -29.73
N ASP A 577 11.17 12.93 -29.99
CA ASP A 577 10.36 13.73 -29.05
C ASP A 577 8.88 13.34 -29.20
N ALA A 578 8.26 12.90 -28.11
CA ALA A 578 6.84 12.56 -28.08
C ALA A 578 5.96 13.75 -28.49
N ASN A 579 6.31 14.98 -28.09
CA ASN A 579 5.54 16.19 -28.44
C ASN A 579 5.53 16.48 -29.93
N ASP A 580 6.60 16.14 -30.65
CA ASP A 580 6.63 16.30 -32.09
C ASP A 580 5.63 15.37 -32.78
N VAL A 581 5.59 14.10 -32.35
CA VAL A 581 4.63 13.12 -32.86
C VAL A 581 3.19 13.54 -32.51
N LEU A 582 2.95 14.01 -31.28
CA LEU A 582 1.62 14.47 -30.86
C LEU A 582 1.12 15.67 -31.64
N ARG A 583 2.01 16.63 -31.97
CA ARG A 583 1.69 17.79 -32.83
C ARG A 583 1.35 17.36 -34.25
N ASP A 584 2.13 16.48 -34.84
CA ASP A 584 1.89 15.98 -36.20
C ASP A 584 0.54 15.26 -36.34
N LEU A 585 0.14 14.56 -35.28
CA LEU A 585 -1.15 13.85 -35.20
C LEU A 585 -2.31 14.73 -34.70
N SER A 586 -2.06 16.00 -34.43
CA SER A 586 -3.06 16.97 -33.89
C SER A 586 -3.72 16.45 -32.60
N ILE A 587 -2.92 15.87 -31.69
CA ILE A 587 -3.36 15.36 -30.39
C ILE A 587 -3.03 16.35 -29.25
N LEU A 588 -2.08 17.26 -29.50
CA LEU A 588 -1.73 18.37 -28.60
C LEU A 588 -2.64 19.57 -28.83
#